data_54d00156d8eb01fdec6c110f963746e8
#
_entry.id   54d00156d8eb01fdec6c110f963746e8
#
_cell.length_a   1.000
_cell.length_b   1.000
_cell.length_c   1.000
_cell.angle_alpha   90.00
_cell.angle_beta   90.00
_cell.angle_gamma   90.00
#
_symmetry.space_group_name_H-M   'P 1'
#
loop_
_entity.id
_entity.type
_entity.pdbx_description
1 polymer ?
#
loop_
_entity_poly.entity_id
_entity_poly.type
_entity_poly.pdbx_seq_one_letter_code
_entity_poly.pdbx_strand_id
1 'polypeptide(L)'
;QKAKKAETERMGLKGRQVMCLYYLGKSAGGLTAAELCQLCHEDKAAISRTLVDLTEMGLIAPCADPKRKYREKLTLTAQGREKDVQMREAIERAVRGASVGFGEAERACFYRVFFTIIDNLEKLYAP
;
A
#
# COMPACT_ATOMS: atom_id res chain seq x y z
N GLN A 1 1.70 -12.40 -9.70
CA GLN A 1 0.37 -12.41 -9.06
C GLN A 1 0.13 -13.61 -8.16
N LYS A 2 0.53 -14.83 -8.56
CA LYS A 2 0.35 -16.04 -7.72
C LYS A 2 1.16 -15.98 -6.42
N ALA A 3 2.41 -15.52 -6.45
CA ALA A 3 3.24 -15.39 -5.26
C ALA A 3 2.71 -14.32 -4.29
N LYS A 4 2.29 -13.16 -4.83
CA LYS A 4 1.68 -12.09 -4.05
C LYS A 4 0.38 -12.55 -3.40
N LYS A 5 -0.45 -13.28 -4.14
CA LYS A 5 -1.71 -13.83 -3.64
C LYS A 5 -1.47 -14.83 -2.50
N ALA A 6 -0.50 -15.73 -2.66
CA ALA A 6 -0.16 -16.72 -1.64
C ALA A 6 0.31 -16.07 -0.33
N GLU A 7 1.16 -15.04 -0.40
CA GLU A 7 1.63 -14.33 0.80
C GLU A 7 0.51 -13.53 1.48
N THR A 8 -0.34 -12.88 0.71
CA THR A 8 -1.47 -12.13 1.27
C THR A 8 -2.51 -13.05 1.90
N GLU A 9 -2.75 -14.22 1.32
CA GLU A 9 -3.64 -15.24 1.89
C GLU A 9 -3.09 -15.78 3.22
N ARG A 10 -1.78 -16.01 3.35
CA ARG A 10 -1.13 -16.40 4.60
C ARG A 10 -1.33 -15.36 5.70
N MET A 11 -1.39 -14.09 5.34
CA MET A 11 -1.58 -12.99 6.28
C MET A 11 -3.07 -12.70 6.55
N GLY A 12 -3.99 -13.41 5.88
CA GLY A 12 -5.43 -13.18 5.98
C GLY A 12 -5.89 -11.88 5.35
N LEU A 13 -5.14 -11.37 4.36
CA LEU A 13 -5.42 -10.10 3.71
C LEU A 13 -5.77 -10.29 2.23
N LYS A 14 -6.70 -9.47 1.75
CA LYS A 14 -7.06 -9.36 0.32
C LYS A 14 -6.21 -8.27 -0.34
N GLY A 15 -6.11 -8.30 -1.67
CA GLY A 15 -5.27 -7.37 -2.42
C GLY A 15 -5.54 -5.89 -2.15
N ARG A 16 -6.82 -5.48 -2.08
CA ARG A 16 -7.19 -4.09 -1.77
C ARG A 16 -6.81 -3.70 -0.35
N GLN A 17 -6.95 -4.61 0.60
CA GLN A 17 -6.54 -4.39 1.98
C GLN A 17 -5.03 -4.15 2.08
N VAL A 18 -4.25 -4.94 1.35
CA VAL A 18 -2.79 -4.77 1.27
C VAL A 18 -2.42 -3.40 0.73
N MET A 19 -3.07 -2.95 -0.34
CA MET A 19 -2.79 -1.65 -0.94
C MET A 19 -3.14 -0.50 0.00
N CYS A 20 -4.27 -0.57 0.67
CA CYS A 20 -4.66 0.44 1.67
C CYS A 20 -3.65 0.50 2.82
N LEU A 21 -3.26 -0.64 3.38
CA LEU A 21 -2.27 -0.70 4.45
C LEU A 21 -0.91 -0.16 4.00
N TYR A 22 -0.50 -0.48 2.80
CA TYR A 22 0.76 0.01 2.22
C TYR A 22 0.80 1.53 2.16
N TYR A 23 -0.23 2.16 1.60
CA TYR A 23 -0.28 3.62 1.50
C TYR A 23 -0.44 4.29 2.86
N LEU A 24 -1.25 3.73 3.74
CA LEU A 24 -1.38 4.24 5.11
C LEU A 24 -0.06 4.13 5.88
N GLY A 25 0.70 3.06 5.67
CA GLY A 25 2.02 2.88 6.28
C GLY A 25 3.04 3.92 5.82
N LYS A 26 2.90 4.43 4.61
CA LYS A 26 3.76 5.49 4.07
C LYS A 26 3.36 6.89 4.53
N SER A 27 2.16 7.06 5.04
CA SER A 27 1.62 8.37 5.41
C SER A 27 1.74 8.61 6.90
N ALA A 28 2.59 9.55 7.30
CA ALA A 28 2.77 9.92 8.70
C ALA A 28 1.53 10.61 9.30
N GLY A 29 0.78 11.34 8.48
CA GLY A 29 -0.38 12.10 8.92
C GLY A 29 -1.73 11.45 8.68
N GLY A 30 -1.73 10.23 8.14
CA GLY A 30 -2.96 9.54 7.74
C GLY A 30 -3.48 9.96 6.37
N LEU A 31 -4.47 9.25 5.88
CA LEU A 31 -5.10 9.48 4.58
C LEU A 31 -6.62 9.43 4.71
N THR A 32 -7.30 10.25 3.90
CA THR A 32 -8.75 10.18 3.77
C THR A 32 -9.15 9.04 2.84
N ALA A 33 -10.42 8.63 2.91
CA ALA A 33 -10.97 7.64 1.98
C ALA A 33 -10.83 8.09 0.51
N ALA A 34 -11.04 9.38 0.23
CA ALA A 34 -10.89 9.93 -1.11
C ALA A 34 -9.45 9.83 -1.62
N GLU A 35 -8.48 10.14 -0.77
CA GLU A 35 -7.05 9.98 -1.11
C GLU A 35 -6.71 8.53 -1.39
N LEU A 36 -7.23 7.58 -0.61
CA LEU A 36 -7.02 6.16 -0.83
C LEU A 36 -7.67 5.68 -2.15
N CYS A 37 -8.84 6.19 -2.52
CA CYS A 37 -9.44 5.89 -3.81
C CYS A 37 -8.50 6.28 -4.96
N GLN A 38 -7.91 7.46 -4.89
CA GLN A 38 -6.97 7.93 -5.92
C GLN A 38 -5.69 7.09 -5.96
N LEU A 39 -5.10 6.84 -4.80
CA LEU A 39 -3.84 6.09 -4.71
C LEU A 39 -4.00 4.62 -5.14
N CYS A 40 -5.10 3.99 -4.76
CA CYS A 40 -5.37 2.60 -5.08
C CYS A 40 -6.01 2.40 -6.45
N HIS A 41 -6.39 3.47 -7.14
CA HIS A 41 -7.13 3.43 -8.41
C HIS A 41 -8.40 2.58 -8.30
N GLU A 42 -9.14 2.77 -7.22
CA GLU A 42 -10.37 2.05 -6.91
C GLU A 42 -11.54 3.01 -6.70
N ASP A 43 -12.74 2.51 -6.90
CA ASP A 43 -13.94 3.30 -6.68
C ASP A 43 -14.25 3.47 -5.19
N LYS A 44 -15.10 4.45 -4.89
CA LYS A 44 -15.48 4.81 -3.53
C LYS A 44 -16.16 3.65 -2.78
N ALA A 45 -17.00 2.88 -3.45
CA ALA A 45 -17.70 1.76 -2.82
C ALA A 45 -16.73 0.64 -2.42
N ALA A 46 -15.78 0.29 -3.29
CA ALA A 46 -14.75 -0.71 -3.02
C ALA A 46 -13.86 -0.30 -1.85
N ILE A 47 -13.39 0.95 -1.84
CA ILE A 47 -12.57 1.48 -0.75
C ILE A 47 -13.36 1.53 0.56
N SER A 48 -14.61 2.00 0.55
CA SER A 48 -15.44 2.05 1.75
C SER A 48 -15.60 0.66 2.40
N ARG A 49 -15.87 -0.36 1.61
CA ARG A 49 -15.96 -1.74 2.13
C ARG A 49 -14.63 -2.22 2.70
N THR A 50 -13.54 -1.95 2.00
CA THR A 50 -12.20 -2.33 2.44
C THR A 50 -11.84 -1.65 3.78
N LEU A 51 -12.18 -0.37 3.93
CA LEU A 51 -11.91 0.38 5.17
C LEU A 51 -12.75 -0.13 6.34
N VAL A 52 -14.00 -0.52 6.10
CA VAL A 52 -14.83 -1.16 7.12
C VAL A 52 -14.17 -2.46 7.60
N ASP A 53 -13.75 -3.32 6.66
CA ASP A 53 -13.09 -4.58 6.99
C ASP A 53 -11.80 -4.36 7.79
N LEU A 54 -10.96 -3.42 7.36
CA LEU A 54 -9.71 -3.11 8.07
C LEU A 54 -9.94 -2.53 9.47
N THR A 55 -10.98 -1.74 9.63
CA THR A 55 -11.39 -1.21 10.94
C THR A 55 -11.86 -2.33 11.87
N GLU A 56 -12.68 -3.24 11.36
CA GLU A 56 -13.15 -4.40 12.11
C GLU A 56 -12.00 -5.35 12.49
N MET A 57 -11.00 -5.47 11.64
CA MET A 57 -9.78 -6.23 11.93
C MET A 57 -8.87 -5.53 12.95
N GLY A 58 -9.15 -4.30 13.33
CA GLY A 58 -8.34 -3.53 14.27
C GLY A 58 -7.04 -2.99 13.70
N LEU A 59 -6.92 -2.90 12.37
CA LEU A 59 -5.67 -2.49 11.70
C LEU A 59 -5.60 -0.99 11.40
N ILE A 60 -6.74 -0.33 11.31
CA ILE A 60 -6.84 1.11 11.07
C ILE A 60 -7.82 1.76 12.05
N ALA A 61 -7.63 3.05 12.28
CA ALA A 61 -8.50 3.86 13.13
C ALA A 61 -8.51 5.30 12.65
N PRO A 62 -9.55 6.09 12.98
CA PRO A 62 -9.53 7.52 12.74
C PRO A 62 -8.35 8.18 13.44
N CYS A 63 -7.76 9.19 12.77
CA CYS A 63 -6.69 9.98 13.36
C CYS A 63 -7.22 10.75 14.58
N ALA A 64 -6.51 10.66 15.71
CA ALA A 64 -6.92 11.24 16.98
C ALA A 64 -6.68 12.76 17.08
N ASP A 65 -6.50 13.47 15.97
CA ASP A 65 -6.29 14.93 16.00
C ASP A 65 -7.62 15.66 16.09
N PRO A 66 -7.95 16.29 17.26
CA PRO A 66 -9.23 16.98 17.45
C PRO A 66 -9.40 18.24 16.59
N LYS A 67 -8.35 18.73 15.95
CA LYS A 67 -8.38 19.93 15.10
C LYS A 67 -8.84 19.67 13.67
N ARG A 68 -9.00 18.42 13.27
CA ARG A 68 -9.36 18.05 11.89
C ARG A 68 -10.78 17.47 11.81
N LYS A 69 -11.79 18.32 12.03
CA LYS A 69 -13.21 17.93 12.05
C LYS A 69 -13.82 17.61 10.69
N TYR A 70 -13.17 17.91 9.56
CA TYR A 70 -13.86 17.95 8.28
C TYR A 70 -13.50 16.85 7.28
N ARG A 71 -12.43 16.12 7.49
CA ARG A 71 -12.09 14.95 6.68
C ARG A 71 -11.38 13.97 7.59
N GLU A 72 -12.11 12.96 7.95
CA GLU A 72 -11.60 11.92 8.80
C GLU A 72 -10.43 11.22 8.14
N LYS A 73 -9.24 11.53 8.59
CA LYS A 73 -8.04 10.81 8.19
C LYS A 73 -7.95 9.52 8.97
N LEU A 74 -7.57 8.48 8.27
CA LEU A 74 -7.35 7.15 8.84
C LEU A 74 -5.85 6.91 8.99
N THR A 75 -5.46 6.25 10.06
CA THR A 75 -4.08 5.87 10.34
C THR A 75 -4.01 4.40 10.70
N LEU A 76 -2.83 3.81 10.61
CA LEU A 76 -2.59 2.47 11.11
C LEU A 76 -2.62 2.48 12.65
N THR A 77 -3.25 1.45 13.22
CA THR A 77 -3.11 1.13 14.65
C THR A 77 -1.75 0.49 14.90
N ALA A 78 -1.42 0.21 16.16
CA ALA A 78 -0.22 -0.56 16.48
C ALA A 78 -0.20 -1.92 15.79
N GLN A 79 -1.35 -2.61 15.77
CA GLN A 79 -1.52 -3.87 15.04
C GLN A 79 -1.38 -3.68 13.53
N GLY A 80 -1.91 -2.59 13.00
CA GLY A 80 -1.79 -2.24 11.59
C GLY A 80 -0.33 -2.00 11.18
N ARG A 81 0.44 -1.32 12.00
CA ARG A 81 1.87 -1.09 11.76
C ARG A 81 2.67 -2.40 11.77
N GLU A 82 2.37 -3.28 12.71
CA GLU A 82 2.99 -4.60 12.78
C GLU A 82 2.69 -5.42 11.51
N LYS A 83 1.44 -5.37 11.05
CA LYS A 83 1.01 -6.05 9.82
C LYS A 83 1.72 -5.47 8.59
N ASP A 84 1.87 -4.15 8.53
CA ASP A 84 2.59 -3.46 7.46
C ASP A 84 4.06 -3.88 7.40
N VAL A 85 4.73 -3.97 8.55
CA VAL A 85 6.12 -4.44 8.63
C VAL A 85 6.23 -5.88 8.11
N GLN A 86 5.37 -6.78 8.57
CA GLN A 86 5.35 -8.17 8.12
C GLN A 86 5.14 -8.28 6.62
N MET A 87 4.23 -7.48 6.08
CA MET A 87 3.92 -7.42 4.66
C MET A 87 5.12 -6.94 3.83
N ARG A 88 5.78 -5.88 4.28
CA ARG A 88 6.98 -5.36 3.61
C ARG A 88 8.11 -6.37 3.60
N GLU A 89 8.34 -7.03 4.71
CA GLU A 89 9.36 -8.09 4.82
C GLU A 89 9.06 -9.26 3.89
N ALA A 90 7.79 -9.67 3.79
CA ALA A 90 7.36 -10.73 2.88
C ALA A 90 7.60 -10.36 1.41
N ILE A 91 7.25 -9.13 1.03
CA ILE A 91 7.49 -8.60 -0.32
C ILE A 91 8.98 -8.55 -0.61
N GLU A 92 9.77 -8.07 0.33
CA GLU A 92 11.23 -7.96 0.17
C GLU A 92 11.87 -9.32 -0.02
N ARG A 93 11.46 -10.33 0.75
CA ARG A 93 11.92 -11.71 0.57
C ARG A 93 11.56 -12.26 -0.81
N ALA A 94 10.34 -12.02 -1.27
CA ALA A 94 9.89 -12.45 -2.59
C ALA A 94 10.70 -11.79 -3.72
N VAL A 95 10.96 -10.50 -3.61
CA VAL A 95 11.77 -9.75 -4.58
C VAL A 95 13.21 -10.25 -4.61
N ARG A 96 13.81 -10.49 -3.44
CA ARG A 96 15.17 -11.08 -3.36
C ARG A 96 15.23 -12.45 -4.02
N GLY A 97 14.25 -13.32 -3.74
CA GLY A 97 14.17 -14.64 -4.35
C GLY A 97 14.01 -14.59 -5.87
N ALA A 98 13.19 -13.67 -6.35
CA ALA A 98 12.96 -13.48 -7.78
C ALA A 98 14.15 -12.80 -8.49
N SER A 99 15.05 -12.17 -7.74
CA SER A 99 16.21 -11.43 -8.27
C SER A 99 17.49 -12.27 -8.26
N VAL A 100 17.41 -13.55 -7.96
CA VAL A 100 18.57 -14.47 -8.00
C VAL A 100 19.12 -14.51 -9.43
N GLY A 101 20.43 -14.35 -9.57
CA GLY A 101 21.10 -14.29 -10.87
C GLY A 101 21.39 -12.88 -11.37
N PHE A 102 20.87 -11.86 -10.71
CA PHE A 102 21.14 -10.45 -11.07
C PHE A 102 22.01 -9.80 -10.01
N GLY A 103 23.04 -9.06 -10.46
CA GLY A 103 23.88 -8.25 -9.59
C GLY A 103 23.17 -6.98 -9.12
N GLU A 104 23.73 -6.35 -8.11
CA GLU A 104 23.20 -5.11 -7.53
C GLU A 104 23.15 -3.96 -8.55
N ALA A 105 24.21 -3.84 -9.38
CA ALA A 105 24.27 -2.84 -10.45
C ALA A 105 23.18 -3.06 -11.52
N GLU A 106 22.93 -4.31 -11.89
CA GLU A 106 21.87 -4.65 -12.83
C GLU A 106 20.49 -4.32 -12.29
N ARG A 107 20.22 -4.62 -11.03
CA ARG A 107 18.97 -4.24 -10.36
C ARG A 107 18.78 -2.73 -10.31
N ALA A 108 19.81 -2.01 -9.91
CA ALA A 108 19.77 -0.54 -9.86
C ALA A 108 19.49 0.06 -11.25
N CYS A 109 20.12 -0.46 -12.28
CA CYS A 109 19.89 -0.05 -13.67
C CYS A 109 18.45 -0.33 -14.10
N PHE A 110 17.93 -1.51 -13.80
CA PHE A 110 16.55 -1.88 -14.12
C PHE A 110 15.54 -0.95 -13.46
N TYR A 111 15.69 -0.68 -12.17
CA TYR A 111 14.78 0.21 -11.45
C TYR A 111 14.85 1.64 -11.99
N ARG A 112 16.03 2.13 -12.29
CA ARG A 112 16.20 3.47 -12.88
C ARG A 112 15.46 3.60 -14.21
N VAL A 113 15.62 2.63 -15.09
CA VAL A 113 14.96 2.61 -16.40
C VAL A 113 13.44 2.48 -16.23
N PHE A 114 13.01 1.57 -15.41
CA PHE A 114 11.59 1.28 -15.16
C PHE A 114 10.86 2.52 -14.61
N PHE A 115 11.40 3.14 -13.57
CA PHE A 115 10.78 4.33 -12.98
C PHE A 115 10.85 5.55 -13.92
N THR A 116 11.88 5.67 -14.71
CA THR A 116 11.96 6.72 -15.75
C THR A 116 10.84 6.55 -16.78
N ILE A 117 10.58 5.32 -17.21
CA ILE A 117 9.48 5.02 -18.14
C ILE A 117 8.13 5.41 -17.51
N ILE A 118 7.90 5.06 -16.23
CA ILE A 118 6.66 5.41 -15.52
C ILE A 118 6.49 6.92 -15.47
N ASP A 119 7.52 7.65 -15.06
CA ASP A 119 7.49 9.12 -14.99
C ASP A 119 7.18 9.75 -16.36
N ASN A 120 7.78 9.23 -17.41
CA ASN A 120 7.55 9.72 -18.77
C ASN A 120 6.12 9.43 -19.23
N LEU A 121 5.58 8.26 -18.89
CA LEU A 121 4.18 7.92 -19.21
C LEU A 121 3.21 8.85 -18.47
N GLU A 122 3.46 9.15 -17.21
CA GLU A 122 2.64 10.10 -16.44
C GLU A 122 2.63 11.48 -17.10
N LYS A 123 3.79 11.97 -17.53
CA LYS A 123 3.91 13.26 -18.22
C LYS A 123 3.18 13.28 -19.55
N LEU A 124 3.23 12.18 -20.32
CA LEU A 124 2.56 12.06 -21.61
C LEU A 124 1.04 12.08 -21.50
N TYR A 125 0.50 11.52 -20.44
CA TYR A 125 -0.94 11.36 -20.22
C TYR A 125 -1.48 12.25 -19.09
N ALA A 126 -0.68 13.17 -18.56
CA ALA A 126 -1.15 14.15 -17.59
C ALA A 126 -2.19 15.08 -18.24
N PRO A 127 -3.30 15.40 -17.52
CA PRO A 127 -4.32 16.34 -18.03
C PRO A 127 -3.77 17.75 -18.20
#